data_94008bc2140c5f7a5e10a7452834b581
#
_entry.id   94008bc2140c5f7a5e10a7452834b581
#
_cell.length_a   1.000
_cell.length_b   1.000
_cell.length_c   1.000
_cell.angle_alpha   90.00
_cell.angle_beta   90.00
_cell.angle_gamma   90.00
#
_symmetry.space_group_name_H-M   'P 1'
#
loop_
_entity.id
_entity.type
_entity.pdbx_description
1 polymer ?
#
loop_
_entity_poly.entity_id
_entity_poly.type
_entity_poly.pdbx_seq_one_letter_code
_entity_poly.pdbx_strand_id
1 'polypeptide(L)'
;MRNNATRRKFCQWMAGGTGWAVTGSANRLWASSRDSKEAPRSSRELDASQASGGDLLTNPRYAVGAKFRLGQFIQRGADPKEAEAIFRRLTDLEPQRWVDEWTRLAEPWEQKGAAFVAQGKSPEAREAYQKASMYYGIAKFPVINHPAKQAAYRKCIETYLKAARYFDPPLERVAIPFEGREIIGYLRRPKGVTRPPLVIATGGIDVYKEDRDTSDLLDAGLASFSTDMPGNGESAEWYTPDAGRTYSAVIDYLEKRDDVDAQRLGIVGRSYGGYWAAKMAYVESKRIRAAVEWGGPIHYTFQEPWLNHLQEDRLYLWPFLDSMVYAHHVKDVDELRVQAPALSLKTQGWLDKPAAPMLAVNGAKDPWITIQDLYILLENGEVKSARVYPEGGHMGGGAETGKLVMAWLKAQLSR
;
A
#
# COMPACT_ATOMS: atom_id res chain seq x y z
N MET A 1 -10.98 16.89 -32.08
CA MET A 1 -9.90 17.30 -31.21
C MET A 1 -10.38 17.34 -29.76
N ARG A 2 -10.60 16.21 -29.11
CA ARG A 2 -10.83 16.10 -27.66
C ARG A 2 -10.58 14.64 -27.30
N ASN A 3 -9.38 14.31 -26.81
CA ASN A 3 -9.08 13.08 -26.05
C ASN A 3 -7.58 12.95 -25.75
N ASN A 4 -6.94 14.01 -25.23
CA ASN A 4 -5.49 13.95 -24.92
C ASN A 4 -5.15 14.17 -23.45
N ALA A 5 -6.12 14.38 -22.56
CA ALA A 5 -5.82 14.70 -21.16
C ALA A 5 -5.60 13.45 -20.26
N THR A 6 -6.27 12.35 -20.56
CA THR A 6 -6.18 11.12 -19.73
C THR A 6 -4.95 10.27 -20.11
N ARG A 7 -4.51 10.33 -21.35
CA ARG A 7 -3.27 9.67 -21.80
C ARG A 7 -2.00 10.38 -21.33
N ARG A 8 -2.02 11.67 -21.10
CA ARG A 8 -0.83 12.43 -20.65
C ARG A 8 -0.36 12.07 -19.24
N LYS A 9 -1.23 11.65 -18.34
CA LYS A 9 -0.83 11.26 -16.98
C LYS A 9 -0.13 9.90 -16.90
N PHE A 10 -0.36 9.02 -17.87
CA PHE A 10 0.32 7.73 -17.95
C PHE A 10 1.60 7.78 -18.81
N CYS A 11 1.72 8.72 -19.75
CA CYS A 11 2.85 8.84 -20.68
C CYS A 11 4.01 9.75 -20.21
N GLN A 12 3.87 10.52 -19.14
CA GLN A 12 4.96 11.36 -18.61
C GLN A 12 6.06 10.57 -17.89
N TRP A 13 5.89 9.25 -17.78
CA TRP A 13 6.84 8.35 -17.14
C TRP A 13 7.95 7.80 -18.07
N MET A 14 8.08 8.34 -19.26
CA MET A 14 8.82 7.70 -20.35
C MET A 14 9.97 8.55 -20.90
N ALA A 15 11.17 8.53 -20.38
CA ALA A 15 12.44 8.66 -21.13
C ALA A 15 13.70 8.50 -20.26
N GLY A 16 14.63 7.69 -20.71
CA GLY A 16 16.08 7.72 -20.46
C GLY A 16 16.65 6.67 -19.49
N GLY A 17 17.43 5.76 -20.04
CA GLY A 17 18.02 4.64 -19.34
C GLY A 17 19.51 4.76 -19.05
N THR A 18 20.05 3.87 -18.26
CA THR A 18 21.32 3.12 -18.44
C THR A 18 21.43 2.06 -17.33
N GLY A 19 21.91 0.89 -17.68
CA GLY A 19 21.72 -0.35 -16.95
C GLY A 19 22.70 -0.62 -15.81
N TRP A 20 22.25 -1.47 -14.89
CA TRP A 20 23.09 -2.25 -13.97
C TRP A 20 22.58 -3.69 -13.92
N ALA A 21 23.51 -4.62 -13.89
CA ALA A 21 23.22 -6.05 -13.85
C ALA A 21 22.83 -6.47 -12.43
N VAL A 22 21.68 -7.11 -12.26
CA VAL A 22 21.26 -7.76 -11.01
C VAL A 22 21.43 -9.25 -11.17
N THR A 23 22.46 -9.80 -10.51
CA THR A 23 22.70 -11.25 -10.41
C THR A 23 21.81 -11.87 -9.32
N GLY A 24 21.23 -13.01 -9.64
CA GLY A 24 20.23 -13.76 -8.90
C GLY A 24 20.48 -13.98 -7.42
N SER A 25 19.55 -13.53 -6.63
CA SER A 25 19.37 -13.91 -5.22
C SER A 25 17.88 -14.00 -4.80
N ALA A 26 16.94 -13.75 -5.70
CA ALA A 26 15.51 -13.68 -5.36
C ALA A 26 14.90 -15.02 -4.88
N ASN A 27 15.54 -16.16 -5.15
CA ASN A 27 14.96 -17.48 -4.87
C ASN A 27 15.26 -18.06 -3.47
N ARG A 28 16.07 -17.43 -2.63
CA ARG A 28 16.44 -17.99 -1.32
C ARG A 28 15.73 -17.34 -0.11
N LEU A 29 15.10 -16.19 -0.28
CA LEU A 29 14.57 -15.42 0.86
C LEU A 29 13.17 -15.85 1.33
N TRP A 30 12.45 -16.64 0.53
CA TRP A 30 11.11 -17.13 0.92
C TRP A 30 11.08 -18.42 1.75
N ALA A 31 12.19 -19.14 1.81
CA ALA A 31 12.20 -20.49 2.37
C ALA A 31 12.44 -20.57 3.89
N SER A 32 12.73 -19.46 4.58
CA SER A 32 13.32 -19.59 5.90
C SER A 32 12.58 -18.97 7.07
N SER A 33 11.34 -18.48 6.99
CA SER A 33 10.70 -18.02 8.24
C SER A 33 9.20 -17.72 8.25
N ARG A 34 8.41 -18.23 7.33
CA ARG A 34 6.97 -18.29 7.59
C ARG A 34 6.62 -19.75 7.82
N ASP A 35 6.63 -20.18 9.10
CA ASP A 35 6.05 -21.45 9.50
C ASP A 35 4.69 -21.63 8.85
N SER A 36 4.48 -22.77 8.21
CA SER A 36 3.21 -23.23 7.66
C SER A 36 2.19 -23.43 8.78
N LYS A 37 1.69 -22.34 9.37
CA LYS A 37 0.49 -22.37 10.19
C LYS A 37 -0.70 -22.25 9.26
N GLU A 38 -1.74 -23.05 9.50
CA GLU A 38 -3.01 -22.99 8.77
C GLU A 38 -3.47 -21.53 8.61
N ALA A 39 -3.94 -21.19 7.41
CA ALA A 39 -4.52 -19.87 7.16
C ALA A 39 -5.69 -19.63 8.13
N PRO A 40 -5.82 -18.40 8.69
CA PRO A 40 -6.91 -18.07 9.60
C PRO A 40 -8.27 -18.29 8.92
N ARG A 41 -9.26 -18.79 9.66
CA ARG A 41 -10.61 -19.03 9.14
C ARG A 41 -11.31 -17.73 8.81
N SER A 42 -11.92 -17.66 7.61
CA SER A 42 -12.65 -16.46 7.16
C SER A 42 -13.95 -16.25 7.96
N SER A 43 -14.22 -15.01 8.33
CA SER A 43 -15.46 -14.61 9.01
C SER A 43 -16.73 -14.87 8.19
N ARG A 44 -16.61 -15.13 6.86
CA ARG A 44 -17.74 -15.43 5.97
C ARG A 44 -18.09 -16.92 5.83
N GLU A 45 -17.27 -17.83 6.32
CA GLU A 45 -17.59 -19.26 6.27
C GLU A 45 -18.84 -19.63 7.10
N LEU A 46 -19.24 -18.75 8.04
CA LEU A 46 -20.41 -18.96 8.90
C LEU A 46 -21.75 -18.66 8.22
N ASP A 47 -21.79 -18.08 7.02
CA ASP A 47 -23.03 -17.63 6.35
C ASP A 47 -23.26 -18.27 4.97
N ALA A 48 -22.88 -19.51 4.80
CA ALA A 48 -23.02 -20.24 3.53
C ALA A 48 -24.48 -20.54 3.12
N SER A 49 -25.46 -20.26 3.97
CA SER A 49 -26.88 -20.62 3.74
C SER A 49 -27.67 -19.64 2.85
N GLN A 50 -27.08 -18.51 2.43
CA GLN A 50 -27.72 -17.48 1.59
C GLN A 50 -27.06 -17.25 0.23
N ALA A 51 -26.59 -18.29 -0.44
CA ALA A 51 -26.08 -18.19 -1.80
C ALA A 51 -27.25 -18.01 -2.79
N SER A 52 -27.74 -16.79 -2.97
CA SER A 52 -28.55 -16.43 -4.14
C SER A 52 -27.62 -16.48 -5.37
N GLY A 53 -28.00 -17.23 -6.43
CA GLY A 53 -27.19 -17.37 -7.64
C GLY A 53 -26.91 -16.02 -8.32
N GLY A 54 -25.88 -15.97 -9.13
CA GLY A 54 -25.43 -14.78 -9.88
C GLY A 54 -23.91 -14.61 -9.84
N ASP A 55 -23.41 -13.73 -10.70
CA ASP A 55 -22.00 -13.33 -10.73
C ASP A 55 -21.68 -12.26 -9.65
N LEU A 56 -20.43 -11.89 -9.50
CA LEU A 56 -20.04 -10.89 -8.49
C LEU A 56 -20.74 -9.54 -8.65
N LEU A 57 -21.15 -9.15 -9.87
CA LEU A 57 -21.79 -7.85 -10.15
C LEU A 57 -23.29 -7.88 -9.91
N THR A 58 -23.92 -9.06 -9.88
CA THR A 58 -25.37 -9.26 -9.77
C THR A 58 -25.80 -9.89 -8.45
N ASN A 59 -24.94 -10.71 -7.83
CA ASN A 59 -25.24 -11.31 -6.54
C ASN A 59 -25.32 -10.22 -5.44
N PRO A 60 -26.44 -10.06 -4.74
CA PRO A 60 -26.62 -9.02 -3.71
C PRO A 60 -25.55 -9.03 -2.62
N ARG A 61 -24.96 -10.20 -2.33
CA ARG A 61 -23.88 -10.33 -1.33
C ARG A 61 -22.62 -9.58 -1.74
N TYR A 62 -22.32 -9.48 -3.05
CA TYR A 62 -21.04 -8.96 -3.56
C TYR A 62 -21.20 -7.68 -4.38
N ALA A 63 -22.37 -7.46 -4.99
CA ALA A 63 -22.54 -6.48 -6.07
C ALA A 63 -22.06 -5.05 -5.74
N VAL A 64 -22.24 -4.59 -4.50
CA VAL A 64 -21.82 -3.25 -4.09
C VAL A 64 -20.29 -3.15 -4.08
N GLY A 65 -19.63 -4.06 -3.37
CA GLY A 65 -18.16 -4.09 -3.30
C GLY A 65 -17.51 -4.44 -4.64
N ALA A 66 -18.15 -5.33 -5.42
CA ALA A 66 -17.67 -5.71 -6.74
C ALA A 66 -17.65 -4.52 -7.71
N LYS A 67 -18.73 -3.75 -7.79
CA LYS A 67 -18.78 -2.54 -8.63
C LYS A 67 -17.75 -1.50 -8.19
N PHE A 68 -17.60 -1.30 -6.88
CA PHE A 68 -16.61 -0.38 -6.34
C PHE A 68 -15.17 -0.82 -6.69
N ARG A 69 -14.83 -2.10 -6.47
CA ARG A 69 -13.48 -2.61 -6.76
C ARG A 69 -13.17 -2.69 -8.24
N LEU A 70 -14.14 -3.07 -9.07
CA LEU A 70 -13.98 -3.03 -10.52
C LEU A 70 -13.59 -1.62 -10.99
N GLY A 71 -14.29 -0.58 -10.49
CA GLY A 71 -13.93 0.81 -10.78
C GLY A 71 -12.51 1.17 -10.36
N GLN A 72 -12.07 0.73 -9.18
CA GLN A 72 -10.71 0.98 -8.71
C GLN A 72 -9.65 0.25 -9.54
N PHE A 73 -9.89 -1.00 -9.95
CA PHE A 73 -8.94 -1.74 -10.79
C PHE A 73 -8.81 -1.12 -12.19
N ILE A 74 -9.92 -0.64 -12.75
CA ILE A 74 -9.90 0.12 -14.02
C ILE A 74 -9.10 1.42 -13.86
N GLN A 75 -9.27 2.15 -12.76
CA GLN A 75 -8.48 3.35 -12.47
C GLN A 75 -6.98 3.06 -12.32
N ARG A 76 -6.61 1.87 -11.82
CA ARG A 76 -5.22 1.39 -11.76
C ARG A 76 -4.66 0.98 -13.13
N GLY A 77 -5.50 0.90 -14.17
CA GLY A 77 -5.10 0.59 -15.55
C GLY A 77 -5.51 -0.81 -16.03
N ALA A 78 -6.38 -1.54 -15.32
CA ALA A 78 -6.97 -2.76 -15.86
C ALA A 78 -7.84 -2.43 -17.07
N ASP A 79 -7.84 -3.31 -18.09
CA ASP A 79 -8.75 -3.16 -19.22
C ASP A 79 -10.20 -3.30 -18.75
N PRO A 80 -11.07 -2.33 -19.04
CA PRO A 80 -12.43 -2.34 -18.52
C PRO A 80 -13.24 -3.58 -18.93
N LYS A 81 -13.11 -4.03 -20.20
CA LYS A 81 -13.86 -5.17 -20.72
C LYS A 81 -13.36 -6.48 -20.14
N GLU A 82 -12.04 -6.66 -20.06
CA GLU A 82 -11.42 -7.85 -19.49
C GLU A 82 -11.72 -7.95 -17.99
N ALA A 83 -11.58 -6.84 -17.25
CA ALA A 83 -11.88 -6.81 -15.83
C ALA A 83 -13.36 -7.09 -15.53
N GLU A 84 -14.29 -6.46 -16.26
CA GLU A 84 -15.72 -6.74 -16.11
C GLU A 84 -16.06 -8.20 -16.44
N ALA A 85 -15.45 -8.76 -17.49
CA ALA A 85 -15.65 -10.16 -17.85
C ALA A 85 -15.20 -11.14 -16.75
N ILE A 86 -14.11 -10.83 -16.02
CA ILE A 86 -13.70 -11.61 -14.84
C ILE A 86 -14.78 -11.56 -13.76
N PHE A 87 -15.25 -10.36 -13.41
CA PHE A 87 -16.27 -10.20 -12.37
C PHE A 87 -17.58 -10.90 -12.71
N ARG A 88 -17.92 -11.03 -14.02
CA ARG A 88 -19.09 -11.79 -14.49
C ARG A 88 -18.88 -13.30 -14.51
N ARG A 89 -17.65 -13.81 -14.59
CA ARG A 89 -17.36 -15.23 -14.50
C ARG A 89 -17.29 -15.75 -13.07
N LEU A 90 -16.92 -14.89 -12.13
CA LEU A 90 -16.79 -15.27 -10.73
C LEU A 90 -18.15 -15.19 -10.01
N THR A 91 -18.52 -16.25 -9.32
CA THR A 91 -19.75 -16.34 -8.51
C THR A 91 -19.50 -16.17 -7.01
N ASP A 92 -18.22 -16.23 -6.62
CA ASP A 92 -17.73 -16.09 -5.25
C ASP A 92 -16.28 -15.56 -5.23
N LEU A 93 -15.71 -15.46 -4.04
CA LEU A 93 -14.36 -14.95 -3.80
C LEU A 93 -13.38 -16.07 -3.42
N GLU A 94 -13.58 -17.29 -3.97
CA GLU A 94 -12.66 -18.39 -3.76
C GLU A 94 -11.25 -17.98 -4.24
N PRO A 95 -10.20 -18.07 -3.38
CA PRO A 95 -8.89 -17.47 -3.67
C PRO A 95 -8.20 -18.02 -4.91
N GLN A 96 -8.26 -19.34 -5.15
CA GLN A 96 -7.59 -19.93 -6.30
C GLN A 96 -8.22 -19.44 -7.61
N ARG A 97 -9.57 -19.47 -7.72
CA ARG A 97 -10.29 -18.98 -8.91
C ARG A 97 -10.03 -17.50 -9.18
N TRP A 98 -10.02 -16.68 -8.12
CA TRP A 98 -9.67 -15.27 -8.24
C TRP A 98 -8.28 -15.10 -8.83
N VAL A 99 -7.29 -15.81 -8.30
CA VAL A 99 -5.90 -15.74 -8.77
C VAL A 99 -5.78 -16.22 -10.21
N ASP A 100 -6.42 -17.33 -10.55
CA ASP A 100 -6.36 -17.91 -11.92
C ASP A 100 -6.89 -16.93 -12.98
N GLU A 101 -8.02 -16.28 -12.70
CA GLU A 101 -8.62 -15.31 -13.61
C GLU A 101 -7.73 -14.09 -13.87
N TRP A 102 -7.13 -13.53 -12.84
CA TRP A 102 -6.27 -12.35 -12.99
C TRP A 102 -4.88 -12.71 -13.53
N THR A 103 -4.35 -13.87 -13.16
CA THR A 103 -3.05 -14.37 -13.68
C THR A 103 -3.14 -14.62 -15.18
N ARG A 104 -4.26 -15.14 -15.68
CA ARG A 104 -4.51 -15.32 -17.11
C ARG A 104 -4.40 -14.01 -17.92
N LEU A 105 -4.69 -12.86 -17.31
CA LEU A 105 -4.44 -11.55 -17.93
C LEU A 105 -2.99 -11.09 -17.77
N ALA A 106 -2.31 -11.47 -16.70
CA ALA A 106 -0.94 -11.04 -16.41
C ALA A 106 0.10 -11.72 -17.31
N GLU A 107 -0.03 -13.04 -17.50
CA GLU A 107 0.95 -13.87 -18.23
C GLU A 107 1.24 -13.41 -19.66
N PRO A 108 0.24 -13.06 -20.50
CA PRO A 108 0.52 -12.54 -21.84
C PRO A 108 1.33 -11.24 -21.83
N TRP A 109 1.15 -10.38 -20.83
CA TRP A 109 1.93 -9.16 -20.69
C TRP A 109 3.35 -9.43 -20.23
N GLU A 110 3.58 -10.40 -19.34
CA GLU A 110 4.92 -10.84 -18.97
C GLU A 110 5.68 -11.39 -20.18
N GLN A 111 5.03 -12.23 -21.00
CA GLN A 111 5.60 -12.78 -22.24
C GLN A 111 5.91 -11.68 -23.26
N LYS A 112 5.00 -10.70 -23.45
CA LYS A 112 5.27 -9.53 -24.30
C LYS A 112 6.47 -8.73 -23.82
N GLY A 113 6.59 -8.52 -22.51
CA GLY A 113 7.75 -7.86 -21.91
C GLY A 113 9.07 -8.55 -22.28
N ALA A 114 9.11 -9.89 -22.15
CA ALA A 114 10.28 -10.68 -22.55
C ALA A 114 10.59 -10.58 -24.05
N ALA A 115 9.56 -10.61 -24.90
CA ALA A 115 9.70 -10.46 -26.34
C ALA A 115 10.23 -9.07 -26.73
N PHE A 116 9.78 -8.00 -26.07
CA PHE A 116 10.30 -6.65 -26.30
C PHE A 116 11.76 -6.49 -25.85
N VAL A 117 12.15 -7.12 -24.73
CA VAL A 117 13.57 -7.18 -24.32
C VAL A 117 14.43 -7.81 -25.39
N ALA A 118 14.01 -8.95 -25.96
CA ALA A 118 14.74 -9.63 -27.03
C ALA A 118 14.88 -8.79 -28.31
N GLN A 119 13.96 -7.83 -28.53
CA GLN A 119 13.97 -6.89 -29.66
C GLN A 119 14.70 -5.57 -29.34
N GLY A 120 15.26 -5.39 -28.14
CA GLY A 120 15.89 -4.13 -27.73
C GLY A 120 14.89 -2.97 -27.46
N LYS A 121 13.60 -3.25 -27.37
CA LYS A 121 12.52 -2.27 -27.17
C LYS A 121 12.27 -2.01 -25.67
N SER A 122 13.17 -1.25 -25.05
CA SER A 122 13.15 -1.01 -23.60
C SER A 122 11.90 -0.27 -23.07
N PRO A 123 11.38 0.77 -23.74
CA PRO A 123 10.15 1.42 -23.28
C PRO A 123 8.93 0.49 -23.28
N GLU A 124 8.76 -0.28 -24.36
CA GLU A 124 7.67 -1.23 -24.52
C GLU A 124 7.80 -2.42 -23.53
N ALA A 125 9.03 -2.88 -23.29
CA ALA A 125 9.31 -3.92 -22.30
C ALA A 125 8.91 -3.44 -20.89
N ARG A 126 9.25 -2.20 -20.52
CA ARG A 126 8.85 -1.60 -19.26
C ARG A 126 7.32 -1.56 -19.10
N GLU A 127 6.62 -1.02 -20.12
CA GLU A 127 5.16 -0.90 -20.08
C GLU A 127 4.50 -2.29 -19.94
N ALA A 128 4.96 -3.27 -20.69
CA ALA A 128 4.44 -4.63 -20.64
C ALA A 128 4.66 -5.28 -19.27
N TYR A 129 5.84 -5.16 -18.68
CA TYR A 129 6.11 -5.69 -17.34
C TYR A 129 5.36 -4.94 -16.24
N GLN A 130 5.16 -3.61 -16.34
CA GLN A 130 4.31 -2.86 -15.40
C GLN A 130 2.86 -3.35 -15.47
N LYS A 131 2.36 -3.62 -16.68
CA LYS A 131 1.01 -4.16 -16.87
C LYS A 131 0.87 -5.55 -16.27
N ALA A 132 1.86 -6.43 -16.48
CA ALA A 132 1.89 -7.76 -15.85
C ALA A 132 1.90 -7.65 -14.32
N SER A 133 2.78 -6.81 -13.76
CA SER A 133 2.89 -6.59 -12.32
C SER A 133 1.57 -6.08 -11.73
N MET A 134 0.89 -5.16 -12.41
CA MET A 134 -0.41 -4.63 -11.98
C MET A 134 -1.47 -5.74 -11.92
N TYR A 135 -1.57 -6.62 -12.93
CA TYR A 135 -2.51 -7.73 -12.90
C TYR A 135 -2.16 -8.78 -11.85
N TYR A 136 -0.90 -9.13 -11.65
CA TYR A 136 -0.47 -9.98 -10.52
C TYR A 136 -0.74 -9.32 -9.18
N GLY A 137 -0.62 -7.98 -9.09
CA GLY A 137 -1.00 -7.19 -7.92
C GLY A 137 -2.50 -7.27 -7.63
N ILE A 138 -3.37 -7.32 -8.64
CA ILE A 138 -4.80 -7.58 -8.46
C ILE A 138 -5.05 -9.05 -8.08
N ALA A 139 -4.32 -9.99 -8.66
CA ALA A 139 -4.45 -11.42 -8.32
C ALA A 139 -4.16 -11.70 -6.83
N LYS A 140 -3.19 -11.00 -6.20
CA LYS A 140 -2.87 -11.16 -4.76
C LYS A 140 -3.89 -10.49 -3.82
N PHE A 141 -4.79 -9.63 -4.35
CA PHE A 141 -5.67 -8.76 -3.56
C PHE A 141 -6.63 -9.54 -2.65
N PRO A 142 -7.00 -9.04 -1.46
CA PRO A 142 -6.45 -7.86 -0.78
C PRO A 142 -5.13 -8.14 -0.06
N VAL A 143 -4.96 -9.32 0.54
CA VAL A 143 -3.79 -9.76 1.29
C VAL A 143 -3.35 -11.15 0.86
N ILE A 144 -2.10 -11.53 1.14
CA ILE A 144 -1.50 -12.80 0.68
C ILE A 144 -1.74 -13.97 1.67
N ASN A 145 -2.97 -14.09 2.14
CA ASN A 145 -3.41 -15.09 3.12
C ASN A 145 -3.71 -16.49 2.54
N HIS A 146 -3.36 -16.72 1.26
CA HIS A 146 -3.56 -18.00 0.58
C HIS A 146 -2.34 -18.33 -0.29
N PRO A 147 -1.92 -19.61 -0.45
CA PRO A 147 -0.74 -19.99 -1.26
C PRO A 147 -0.78 -19.46 -2.69
N ALA A 148 -1.94 -19.49 -3.36
CA ALA A 148 -2.08 -18.93 -4.71
C ALA A 148 -1.81 -17.42 -4.74
N LYS A 149 -2.34 -16.65 -3.79
CA LYS A 149 -2.08 -15.21 -3.66
C LYS A 149 -0.62 -14.90 -3.37
N GLN A 150 0.05 -15.74 -2.58
CA GLN A 150 1.49 -15.64 -2.34
C GLN A 150 2.28 -15.87 -3.62
N ALA A 151 1.88 -16.86 -4.44
CA ALA A 151 2.50 -17.12 -5.73
C ALA A 151 2.30 -15.94 -6.70
N ALA A 152 1.09 -15.38 -6.77
CA ALA A 152 0.80 -14.19 -7.56
C ALA A 152 1.63 -12.99 -7.09
N TYR A 153 1.81 -12.79 -5.79
CA TYR A 153 2.63 -11.71 -5.26
C TYR A 153 4.11 -11.87 -5.63
N ARG A 154 4.66 -13.09 -5.58
CA ARG A 154 6.03 -13.32 -6.09
C ARG A 154 6.18 -12.91 -7.55
N LYS A 155 5.20 -13.22 -8.39
CA LYS A 155 5.15 -12.80 -9.79
C LYS A 155 5.01 -11.29 -9.95
N CYS A 156 4.21 -10.64 -9.08
CA CYS A 156 4.10 -9.18 -9.02
C CYS A 156 5.47 -8.53 -8.78
N ILE A 157 6.20 -8.97 -7.74
CA ILE A 157 7.56 -8.48 -7.43
C ILE A 157 8.51 -8.71 -8.61
N GLU A 158 8.54 -9.93 -9.16
CA GLU A 158 9.42 -10.29 -10.26
C GLU A 158 9.22 -9.40 -11.48
N THR A 159 7.96 -9.22 -11.90
CA THR A 159 7.62 -8.40 -13.07
C THR A 159 7.81 -6.91 -12.80
N TYR A 160 7.52 -6.44 -11.58
CA TYR A 160 7.83 -5.07 -11.17
C TYR A 160 9.33 -4.77 -11.26
N LEU A 161 10.18 -5.66 -10.74
CA LEU A 161 11.64 -5.49 -10.80
C LEU A 161 12.19 -5.62 -12.23
N LYS A 162 11.57 -6.44 -13.11
CA LYS A 162 11.88 -6.45 -14.54
C LYS A 162 11.57 -5.08 -15.19
N ALA A 163 10.43 -4.49 -14.87
CA ALA A 163 10.06 -3.15 -15.34
C ALA A 163 11.00 -2.07 -14.78
N ALA A 164 11.36 -2.18 -13.50
CA ALA A 164 12.18 -1.20 -12.79
C ALA A 164 13.60 -1.01 -13.38
N ARG A 165 14.11 -2.00 -14.13
CA ARG A 165 15.36 -1.87 -14.88
C ARG A 165 15.35 -0.72 -15.90
N TYR A 166 14.16 -0.30 -16.31
CA TYR A 166 13.92 0.74 -17.31
C TYR A 166 13.27 2.00 -16.69
N PHE A 167 13.24 2.11 -15.37
CA PHE A 167 12.72 3.32 -14.70
C PHE A 167 13.71 4.48 -14.83
N ASP A 168 13.16 5.66 -14.99
CA ASP A 168 13.90 6.89 -15.03
C ASP A 168 13.14 7.97 -14.22
N PRO A 169 13.67 8.42 -13.08
CA PRO A 169 14.94 8.02 -12.44
C PRO A 169 14.95 6.53 -12.04
N PRO A 170 16.15 5.92 -11.92
CA PRO A 170 16.29 4.50 -11.61
C PRO A 170 15.77 4.17 -10.20
N LEU A 171 15.35 2.92 -10.04
CA LEU A 171 14.96 2.34 -8.75
C LEU A 171 16.10 1.50 -8.19
N GLU A 172 16.45 1.73 -6.95
CA GLU A 172 17.36 0.90 -6.15
C GLU A 172 16.54 0.03 -5.19
N ARG A 173 16.65 -1.30 -5.32
CA ARG A 173 16.11 -2.23 -4.32
C ARG A 173 17.10 -2.30 -3.16
N VAL A 174 16.66 -1.89 -1.99
CA VAL A 174 17.44 -1.87 -0.75
C VAL A 174 16.97 -3.01 0.14
N ALA A 175 17.92 -3.74 0.73
CA ALA A 175 17.68 -4.75 1.77
C ALA A 175 18.44 -4.34 3.03
N ILE A 176 17.71 -4.02 4.09
CA ILE A 176 18.26 -3.55 5.35
C ILE A 176 18.23 -4.73 6.33
N PRO A 177 19.39 -5.17 6.87
CA PRO A 177 19.41 -6.21 7.91
C PRO A 177 18.62 -5.81 9.14
N PHE A 178 17.73 -6.68 9.60
CA PHE A 178 16.87 -6.44 10.75
C PHE A 178 16.55 -7.75 11.48
N GLU A 179 17.14 -7.97 12.64
CA GLU A 179 16.84 -9.09 13.55
C GLU A 179 16.81 -10.46 12.86
N GLY A 180 17.83 -10.77 12.06
CA GLY A 180 17.94 -12.05 11.34
C GLY A 180 17.08 -12.13 10.08
N ARG A 181 16.35 -11.05 9.74
CA ARG A 181 15.56 -10.86 8.51
C ARG A 181 16.04 -9.63 7.75
N GLU A 182 15.30 -9.22 6.72
CA GLU A 182 15.58 -8.01 5.95
C GLU A 182 14.31 -7.17 5.82
N ILE A 183 14.48 -5.84 5.94
CA ILE A 183 13.47 -4.88 5.53
C ILE A 183 13.75 -4.52 4.08
N ILE A 184 12.79 -4.78 3.19
CA ILE A 184 12.91 -4.47 1.77
C ILE A 184 12.25 -3.15 1.46
N GLY A 185 13.00 -2.28 0.77
CA GLY A 185 12.49 -1.01 0.29
C GLY A 185 12.96 -0.68 -1.13
N TYR A 186 12.29 0.27 -1.76
CA TYR A 186 12.62 0.81 -3.07
C TYR A 186 12.97 2.28 -2.94
N LEU A 187 14.24 2.61 -3.15
CA LEU A 187 14.73 3.98 -3.15
C LEU A 187 14.75 4.54 -4.57
N ARG A 188 14.18 5.72 -4.74
CA ARG A 188 14.28 6.51 -5.98
C ARG A 188 14.65 7.95 -5.63
N ARG A 189 15.51 8.56 -6.47
CA ARG A 189 16.01 9.93 -6.28
C ARG A 189 15.61 10.78 -7.50
N PRO A 190 15.17 12.02 -7.31
CA PRO A 190 14.86 12.92 -8.42
C PRO A 190 16.12 13.25 -9.21
N LYS A 191 15.97 13.50 -10.51
CA LYS A 191 17.08 13.93 -11.35
C LYS A 191 17.52 15.37 -11.03
N GLY A 192 18.82 15.61 -11.13
CA GLY A 192 19.39 16.95 -11.02
C GLY A 192 19.37 17.55 -9.62
N VAL A 193 19.03 16.78 -8.59
CA VAL A 193 19.06 17.21 -7.20
C VAL A 193 20.12 16.43 -6.44
N THR A 194 21.14 17.13 -5.99
CA THR A 194 22.20 16.55 -5.13
C THR A 194 21.67 16.49 -3.70
N ARG A 195 21.70 15.30 -3.09
CA ARG A 195 21.20 15.05 -1.73
C ARG A 195 19.76 15.59 -1.51
N PRO A 196 18.76 15.06 -2.23
CA PRO A 196 17.37 15.50 -2.08
C PRO A 196 16.82 15.16 -0.68
N PRO A 197 15.91 15.98 -0.13
CA PRO A 197 15.09 15.57 1.02
C PRO A 197 14.40 14.25 0.72
N LEU A 198 14.11 13.46 1.75
CA LEU A 198 13.65 12.09 1.59
C LEU A 198 12.28 11.88 2.24
N VAL A 199 11.41 11.11 1.59
CA VAL A 199 10.12 10.69 2.14
C VAL A 199 10.03 9.17 2.19
N ILE A 200 9.82 8.62 3.39
CA ILE A 200 9.42 7.22 3.57
C ILE A 200 7.94 7.14 3.22
N ALA A 201 7.59 6.26 2.26
CA ALA A 201 6.22 6.06 1.81
C ALA A 201 5.75 4.64 2.15
N THR A 202 4.61 4.53 2.87
CA THR A 202 3.99 3.25 3.21
C THR A 202 2.52 3.21 2.80
N GLY A 203 2.03 2.04 2.39
CA GLY A 203 0.68 1.82 1.87
C GLY A 203 -0.31 1.36 2.93
N GLY A 204 -1.55 1.16 2.48
CA GLY A 204 -2.62 0.56 3.27
C GLY A 204 -2.52 -0.97 3.34
N ILE A 205 -3.56 -1.56 3.94
CA ILE A 205 -3.61 -3.00 4.22
C ILE A 205 -3.61 -3.87 2.94
N ASP A 206 -4.06 -3.33 1.82
CA ASP A 206 -4.18 -4.02 0.52
C ASP A 206 -3.24 -3.47 -0.57
N VAL A 207 -2.43 -2.45 -0.25
CA VAL A 207 -1.52 -1.76 -1.18
C VAL A 207 -0.08 -1.97 -0.75
N TYR A 208 0.66 -2.76 -1.52
CA TYR A 208 2.05 -3.09 -1.24
C TYR A 208 3.01 -2.13 -1.97
N LYS A 209 4.31 -2.21 -1.71
CA LYS A 209 5.29 -1.27 -2.26
C LYS A 209 5.35 -1.26 -3.80
N GLU A 210 5.02 -2.38 -4.45
CA GLU A 210 4.93 -2.50 -5.92
C GLU A 210 3.69 -1.80 -6.50
N ASP A 211 2.63 -1.65 -5.70
CA ASP A 211 1.38 -1.00 -6.11
C ASP A 211 1.46 0.54 -6.04
N ARG A 212 2.55 1.10 -5.54
CA ARG A 212 2.67 2.54 -5.27
C ARG A 212 3.46 3.27 -6.34
N ASP A 213 2.85 4.33 -6.86
CA ASP A 213 3.54 5.35 -7.64
C ASP A 213 4.08 6.45 -6.71
N THR A 214 5.38 6.68 -6.76
CA THR A 214 6.08 7.73 -6.02
C THR A 214 6.60 8.86 -6.93
N SER A 215 6.16 8.92 -8.18
CA SER A 215 6.61 9.93 -9.15
C SER A 215 6.29 11.36 -8.70
N ASP A 216 5.14 11.58 -8.05
CA ASP A 216 4.78 12.90 -7.51
C ASP A 216 5.82 13.43 -6.50
N LEU A 217 6.47 12.53 -5.71
CA LEU A 217 7.58 12.90 -4.82
C LEU A 217 8.82 13.30 -5.62
N LEU A 218 9.17 12.52 -6.65
CA LEU A 218 10.32 12.81 -7.51
C LEU A 218 10.14 14.12 -8.27
N ASP A 219 8.94 14.38 -8.80
CA ASP A 219 8.57 15.62 -9.49
C ASP A 219 8.59 16.83 -8.55
N ALA A 220 8.34 16.61 -7.25
CA ALA A 220 8.49 17.62 -6.21
C ALA A 220 9.96 17.87 -5.79
N GLY A 221 10.92 17.12 -6.33
CA GLY A 221 12.34 17.21 -5.98
C GLY A 221 12.71 16.43 -4.71
N LEU A 222 11.85 15.51 -4.27
CA LEU A 222 12.02 14.69 -3.08
C LEU A 222 12.43 13.25 -3.47
N ALA A 223 13.37 12.66 -2.77
CA ALA A 223 13.62 11.22 -2.86
C ALA A 223 12.46 10.45 -2.19
N SER A 224 12.20 9.23 -2.67
CA SER A 224 11.20 8.34 -2.07
C SER A 224 11.85 7.02 -1.63
N PHE A 225 11.55 6.58 -0.42
CA PHE A 225 11.83 5.24 0.06
C PHE A 225 10.50 4.52 0.32
N SER A 226 10.12 3.64 -0.60
CA SER A 226 8.86 2.89 -0.52
C SER A 226 9.10 1.55 0.16
N THR A 227 8.37 1.26 1.25
CA THR A 227 8.45 -0.02 1.96
C THR A 227 7.05 -0.51 2.36
N ASP A 228 6.90 -1.81 2.56
CA ASP A 228 5.66 -2.37 3.05
C ASP A 228 5.45 -2.01 4.52
N MET A 229 4.19 -1.76 4.90
CA MET A 229 3.87 -1.63 6.31
C MET A 229 4.02 -2.99 7.02
N PRO A 230 4.26 -3.02 8.34
CA PRO A 230 4.19 -4.25 9.13
C PRO A 230 2.92 -5.05 8.82
N GLY A 231 3.05 -6.35 8.67
CA GLY A 231 1.96 -7.27 8.33
C GLY A 231 1.69 -7.44 6.84
N ASN A 232 2.31 -6.63 5.96
CA ASN A 232 2.09 -6.72 4.51
C ASN A 232 3.34 -7.16 3.75
N GLY A 233 3.12 -7.66 2.54
CA GLY A 233 4.15 -7.87 1.52
C GLY A 233 5.39 -8.60 2.01
N GLU A 234 6.56 -7.98 1.81
CA GLU A 234 7.86 -8.45 2.30
C GLU A 234 8.25 -7.81 3.65
N SER A 235 7.27 -7.31 4.45
CA SER A 235 7.59 -6.74 5.76
C SER A 235 8.28 -7.75 6.67
N ALA A 236 9.29 -7.29 7.40
CA ALA A 236 10.00 -8.10 8.40
C ALA A 236 9.17 -8.35 9.68
N GLU A 237 8.11 -7.59 9.91
CA GLU A 237 7.28 -7.66 11.11
C GLU A 237 5.79 -7.77 10.80
N TRP A 238 5.03 -8.32 11.75
CA TRP A 238 3.58 -8.29 11.76
C TRP A 238 3.07 -6.95 12.32
N TYR A 239 1.79 -6.65 12.15
CA TYR A 239 1.18 -5.42 12.62
C TYR A 239 0.95 -5.48 14.14
N THR A 240 1.97 -5.17 14.92
CA THR A 240 1.97 -5.18 16.38
C THR A 240 2.33 -3.79 16.94
N PRO A 241 2.03 -3.49 18.22
CA PRO A 241 2.34 -2.18 18.78
C PRO A 241 3.80 -1.76 18.67
N ASP A 242 4.75 -2.66 18.70
CA ASP A 242 6.20 -2.39 18.66
C ASP A 242 6.82 -2.46 17.26
N ALA A 243 6.07 -2.87 16.24
CA ALA A 243 6.59 -3.02 14.88
C ALA A 243 7.08 -1.71 14.23
N GLY A 244 6.82 -0.56 14.83
CA GLY A 244 7.40 0.73 14.43
C GLY A 244 8.93 0.75 14.41
N ARG A 245 9.60 -0.15 15.15
CA ARG A 245 11.06 -0.34 15.13
C ARG A 245 11.62 -0.67 13.75
N THR A 246 10.81 -1.23 12.83
CA THR A 246 11.21 -1.42 11.43
C THR A 246 11.45 -0.08 10.73
N TYR A 247 10.61 0.93 10.98
CA TYR A 247 10.82 2.27 10.43
C TYR A 247 12.00 2.98 11.07
N SER A 248 12.24 2.79 12.38
CA SER A 248 13.46 3.30 13.04
C SER A 248 14.72 2.73 12.40
N ALA A 249 14.75 1.43 12.11
CA ALA A 249 15.87 0.79 11.40
C ALA A 249 16.02 1.31 9.95
N VAL A 250 14.93 1.61 9.26
CA VAL A 250 14.97 2.28 7.95
C VAL A 250 15.60 3.67 8.07
N ILE A 251 15.21 4.45 9.07
CA ILE A 251 15.78 5.79 9.31
C ILE A 251 17.27 5.68 9.62
N ASP A 252 17.70 4.76 10.51
CA ASP A 252 19.10 4.51 10.85
C ASP A 252 19.97 4.16 9.62
N TYR A 253 19.39 3.42 8.66
CA TYR A 253 20.05 3.12 7.39
C TYR A 253 20.16 4.35 6.49
N LEU A 254 19.06 5.11 6.36
CA LEU A 254 18.99 6.26 5.47
C LEU A 254 19.88 7.42 5.95
N GLU A 255 20.08 7.59 7.27
CA GLU A 255 20.98 8.58 7.86
C GLU A 255 22.45 8.33 7.51
N LYS A 256 22.83 7.09 7.19
CA LYS A 256 24.21 6.73 6.80
C LYS A 256 24.49 6.94 5.31
N ARG A 257 23.49 7.33 4.53
CA ARG A 257 23.63 7.56 3.09
C ARG A 257 24.07 9.00 2.82
N ASP A 258 24.96 9.16 1.86
CA ASP A 258 25.46 10.45 1.40
C ASP A 258 24.71 11.03 0.19
N ASP A 259 23.88 10.22 -0.46
CA ASP A 259 23.15 10.55 -1.68
C ASP A 259 21.70 11.02 -1.44
N VAL A 260 21.27 11.11 -0.18
CA VAL A 260 19.99 11.71 0.27
C VAL A 260 20.23 12.60 1.49
N ASP A 261 19.31 13.51 1.75
CA ASP A 261 19.35 14.36 2.95
C ASP A 261 18.38 13.85 4.02
N ALA A 262 18.86 12.94 4.85
CA ALA A 262 18.08 12.39 5.96
C ALA A 262 17.82 13.39 7.11
N GLN A 263 18.45 14.57 7.13
CA GLN A 263 18.10 15.65 8.08
C GLN A 263 16.77 16.32 7.69
N ARG A 264 16.35 16.19 6.42
CA ARG A 264 15.06 16.61 5.91
C ARG A 264 14.23 15.38 5.54
N LEU A 265 13.91 14.58 6.56
CA LEU A 265 13.17 13.32 6.44
C LEU A 265 11.67 13.54 6.68
N GLY A 266 10.84 13.07 5.76
CA GLY A 266 9.40 12.96 5.92
C GLY A 266 8.94 11.50 5.92
N ILE A 267 7.71 11.28 6.40
CA ILE A 267 6.99 10.02 6.28
C ILE A 267 5.56 10.26 5.81
N VAL A 268 5.09 9.47 4.86
CA VAL A 268 3.69 9.47 4.42
C VAL A 268 3.12 8.07 4.48
N GLY A 269 2.03 7.92 5.22
CA GLY A 269 1.28 6.66 5.31
C GLY A 269 -0.14 6.85 4.80
N ARG A 270 -0.61 5.92 3.96
CA ARG A 270 -1.94 5.96 3.36
C ARG A 270 -2.80 4.84 3.94
N SER A 271 -4.08 5.14 4.23
CA SER A 271 -5.00 4.14 4.77
C SER A 271 -4.40 3.50 6.04
N TYR A 272 -4.44 2.21 6.17
CA TYR A 272 -3.88 1.50 7.32
C TYR A 272 -2.40 1.84 7.62
N GLY A 273 -1.64 2.25 6.61
CA GLY A 273 -0.28 2.78 6.78
C GLY A 273 -0.21 4.18 7.41
N GLY A 274 -1.33 4.95 7.40
CA GLY A 274 -1.43 6.25 8.08
C GLY A 274 -1.16 6.16 9.59
N TYR A 275 -1.56 5.05 10.20
CA TYR A 275 -1.20 4.72 11.58
C TYR A 275 0.32 4.81 11.83
N TRP A 276 1.11 4.20 10.91
CA TRP A 276 2.56 4.20 11.08
C TRP A 276 3.16 5.58 10.89
N ALA A 277 2.65 6.37 9.95
CA ALA A 277 3.10 7.76 9.80
C ALA A 277 2.81 8.59 11.06
N ALA A 278 1.60 8.46 11.63
CA ALA A 278 1.24 9.12 12.87
C ALA A 278 2.09 8.63 14.05
N LYS A 279 2.24 7.31 14.23
CA LYS A 279 3.04 6.75 15.31
C LYS A 279 4.51 7.16 15.24
N MET A 280 5.11 7.09 14.03
CA MET A 280 6.52 7.45 13.86
C MET A 280 6.76 8.94 14.05
N ALA A 281 5.77 9.81 13.85
CA ALA A 281 5.87 11.22 14.20
C ALA A 281 6.11 11.44 15.71
N TYR A 282 5.63 10.55 16.57
CA TYR A 282 5.91 10.57 18.00
C TYR A 282 7.22 9.87 18.33
N VAL A 283 7.40 8.64 17.84
CA VAL A 283 8.57 7.80 18.16
C VAL A 283 9.87 8.46 17.69
N GLU A 284 9.86 9.04 16.49
CA GLU A 284 11.00 9.66 15.84
C GLU A 284 10.86 11.18 15.71
N SER A 285 10.21 11.81 16.70
CA SER A 285 9.87 13.24 16.67
C SER A 285 11.07 14.18 16.46
N LYS A 286 12.28 13.74 16.81
CA LYS A 286 13.50 14.52 16.62
C LYS A 286 14.12 14.36 15.23
N ARG A 287 13.86 13.24 14.54
CA ARG A 287 14.44 12.89 13.24
C ARG A 287 13.49 13.17 12.06
N ILE A 288 12.18 13.02 12.26
CA ILE A 288 11.16 13.31 11.25
C ILE A 288 10.85 14.82 11.26
N ARG A 289 10.82 15.43 10.06
CA ARG A 289 10.48 16.85 9.85
C ARG A 289 9.06 17.03 9.31
N ALA A 290 8.44 15.98 8.77
CA ALA A 290 7.10 16.02 8.23
C ALA A 290 6.47 14.64 8.28
N ALA A 291 5.30 14.50 8.88
CA ALA A 291 4.52 13.26 8.88
C ALA A 291 3.14 13.51 8.27
N VAL A 292 2.71 12.66 7.36
CA VAL A 292 1.36 12.70 6.80
C VAL A 292 0.62 11.44 7.20
N GLU A 293 -0.31 11.60 8.10
CA GLU A 293 -1.36 10.61 8.41
C GLU A 293 -2.49 10.80 7.38
N TRP A 294 -2.67 9.85 6.48
CA TRP A 294 -3.63 9.97 5.40
C TRP A 294 -4.67 8.86 5.45
N GLY A 295 -5.71 9.08 6.27
CA GLY A 295 -6.83 8.17 6.46
C GLY A 295 -6.46 6.87 7.20
N GLY A 296 -5.63 6.95 8.22
CA GLY A 296 -5.19 5.83 9.03
C GLY A 296 -5.97 5.66 10.34
N PRO A 297 -6.00 4.44 10.89
CA PRO A 297 -6.60 4.19 12.19
C PRO A 297 -5.69 4.71 13.30
N ILE A 298 -6.27 5.32 14.33
CA ILE A 298 -5.50 5.88 15.46
C ILE A 298 -5.96 5.29 16.80
N HIS A 299 -7.27 5.24 17.05
CA HIS A 299 -7.86 4.77 18.28
C HIS A 299 -9.20 4.07 18.06
N TYR A 300 -10.20 4.81 17.57
CA TYR A 300 -11.60 4.34 17.51
C TYR A 300 -11.79 3.19 16.51
N THR A 301 -11.04 3.16 15.43
CA THR A 301 -11.07 2.05 14.45
C THR A 301 -10.64 0.72 15.09
N PHE A 302 -9.84 0.73 16.14
CA PHE A 302 -9.43 -0.46 16.88
C PHE A 302 -10.37 -0.86 18.03
N GLN A 303 -11.50 -0.17 18.19
CA GLN A 303 -12.44 -0.44 19.28
C GLN A 303 -13.65 -1.22 18.80
N GLU A 304 -14.27 -1.96 19.71
CA GLU A 304 -15.38 -2.88 19.45
C GLU A 304 -16.53 -2.27 18.63
N PRO A 305 -17.03 -1.05 18.90
CA PRO A 305 -18.12 -0.49 18.10
C PRO A 305 -17.77 -0.35 16.61
N TRP A 306 -16.51 0.01 16.29
CA TRP A 306 -16.08 0.15 14.89
C TRP A 306 -15.71 -1.18 14.25
N LEU A 307 -15.16 -2.13 15.00
CA LEU A 307 -14.93 -3.49 14.53
C LEU A 307 -16.24 -4.19 14.14
N ASN A 308 -17.33 -3.95 14.87
CA ASN A 308 -18.66 -4.42 14.51
C ASN A 308 -19.16 -3.80 13.20
N HIS A 309 -18.98 -2.49 13.01
CA HIS A 309 -19.29 -1.82 11.75
C HIS A 309 -18.49 -2.44 10.57
N LEU A 310 -17.19 -2.68 10.74
CA LEU A 310 -16.34 -3.28 9.71
C LEU A 310 -16.74 -4.74 9.38
N GLN A 311 -17.27 -5.48 10.34
CA GLN A 311 -17.77 -6.84 10.10
C GLN A 311 -19.00 -6.85 9.18
N GLU A 312 -19.82 -5.81 9.25
CA GLU A 312 -21.00 -5.66 8.41
C GLU A 312 -20.72 -5.02 7.04
N ASP A 313 -19.50 -4.47 6.83
CA ASP A 313 -19.13 -3.80 5.59
C ASP A 313 -19.23 -4.72 4.37
N ARG A 314 -19.79 -4.19 3.29
CA ARG A 314 -19.93 -4.87 2.00
C ARG A 314 -19.23 -4.12 0.85
N LEU A 315 -18.76 -2.90 1.13
CA LEU A 315 -18.13 -2.06 0.11
C LEU A 315 -16.71 -2.51 -0.20
N TYR A 316 -15.99 -3.07 0.78
CA TYR A 316 -14.61 -3.54 0.58
C TYR A 316 -14.50 -4.75 -0.35
N LEU A 317 -15.60 -5.47 -0.63
CA LEU A 317 -15.76 -6.70 -1.38
C LEU A 317 -15.36 -7.95 -0.58
N TRP A 318 -14.12 -8.06 -0.13
CA TRP A 318 -13.71 -9.05 0.90
C TRP A 318 -14.05 -8.56 2.30
N PRO A 319 -14.20 -9.45 3.29
CA PRO A 319 -14.31 -8.98 4.68
C PRO A 319 -13.06 -8.17 5.07
N PHE A 320 -13.27 -6.93 5.49
CA PHE A 320 -12.15 -6.07 5.88
C PHE A 320 -11.40 -6.65 7.09
N LEU A 321 -12.15 -7.23 8.05
CA LEU A 321 -11.56 -7.87 9.21
C LEU A 321 -10.65 -9.06 8.87
N ASP A 322 -10.92 -9.81 7.79
CA ASP A 322 -10.02 -10.91 7.36
C ASP A 322 -8.65 -10.37 6.94
N SER A 323 -8.61 -9.17 6.34
CA SER A 323 -7.35 -8.50 6.02
C SER A 323 -6.61 -8.04 7.28
N MET A 324 -7.36 -7.57 8.30
CA MET A 324 -6.78 -7.23 9.59
C MET A 324 -6.25 -8.48 10.30
N VAL A 325 -7.05 -9.56 10.37
CA VAL A 325 -6.63 -10.86 10.94
C VAL A 325 -5.30 -11.31 10.34
N TYR A 326 -5.16 -11.21 9.01
CA TYR A 326 -3.91 -11.55 8.35
C TYR A 326 -2.76 -10.63 8.75
N ALA A 327 -2.94 -9.31 8.67
CA ALA A 327 -1.88 -8.34 8.93
C ALA A 327 -1.40 -8.36 10.39
N HIS A 328 -2.31 -8.59 11.33
CA HIS A 328 -2.01 -8.69 12.77
C HIS A 328 -1.48 -10.06 13.18
N HIS A 329 -1.53 -11.04 12.27
CA HIS A 329 -1.10 -12.42 12.52
C HIS A 329 -1.84 -13.07 13.69
N VAL A 330 -3.12 -12.88 13.76
CA VAL A 330 -4.03 -13.48 14.74
C VAL A 330 -4.81 -14.63 14.11
N LYS A 331 -5.36 -15.50 14.92
CA LYS A 331 -6.03 -16.72 14.46
C LYS A 331 -7.36 -16.44 13.74
N ASP A 332 -8.14 -15.50 14.29
CA ASP A 332 -9.49 -15.18 13.83
C ASP A 332 -9.93 -13.78 14.28
N VAL A 333 -11.16 -13.41 13.96
CA VAL A 333 -11.75 -12.13 14.31
C VAL A 333 -11.93 -11.95 15.82
N ASP A 334 -12.17 -13.04 16.57
CA ASP A 334 -12.35 -12.94 18.02
C ASP A 334 -11.01 -12.60 18.70
N GLU A 335 -9.92 -13.21 18.27
CA GLU A 335 -8.58 -12.85 18.74
C GLU A 335 -8.20 -11.43 18.31
N LEU A 336 -8.55 -11.02 17.08
CA LEU A 336 -8.35 -9.65 16.60
C LEU A 336 -9.04 -8.63 17.53
N ARG A 337 -10.28 -8.89 17.95
CA ARG A 337 -11.04 -8.01 18.85
C ARG A 337 -10.36 -7.82 20.19
N VAL A 338 -9.72 -8.87 20.70
CA VAL A 338 -8.95 -8.83 21.96
C VAL A 338 -7.66 -8.01 21.78
N GLN A 339 -6.96 -8.15 20.67
CA GLN A 339 -5.64 -7.57 20.46
C GLN A 339 -5.67 -6.15 19.87
N ALA A 340 -6.64 -5.84 18.99
CA ALA A 340 -6.71 -4.56 18.30
C ALA A 340 -6.67 -3.32 19.20
N PRO A 341 -7.34 -3.28 20.37
CA PRO A 341 -7.28 -2.12 21.26
C PRO A 341 -5.89 -1.74 21.76
N ALA A 342 -4.93 -2.69 21.79
CA ALA A 342 -3.54 -2.42 22.16
C ALA A 342 -2.81 -1.57 21.10
N LEU A 343 -3.30 -1.54 19.86
CA LEU A 343 -2.74 -0.70 18.79
C LEU A 343 -3.12 0.78 18.91
N SER A 344 -4.15 1.10 19.68
CA SER A 344 -4.54 2.49 19.89
C SER A 344 -3.39 3.36 20.38
N LEU A 345 -3.08 4.44 19.66
CA LEU A 345 -2.05 5.39 20.09
C LEU A 345 -2.41 6.08 21.41
N LYS A 346 -3.72 6.22 21.71
CA LYS A 346 -4.22 6.68 22.99
C LYS A 346 -3.87 5.68 24.10
N THR A 347 -4.22 4.41 23.92
CA THR A 347 -3.94 3.34 24.89
C THR A 347 -2.43 3.19 25.14
N GLN A 348 -1.60 3.38 24.12
CA GLN A 348 -0.15 3.37 24.23
C GLN A 348 0.43 4.66 24.86
N GLY A 349 -0.38 5.67 25.13
CA GLY A 349 0.06 6.94 25.73
C GLY A 349 0.94 7.80 24.80
N TRP A 350 0.73 7.72 23.48
CA TRP A 350 1.49 8.53 22.52
C TRP A 350 0.90 9.91 22.29
N LEU A 351 -0.41 10.09 22.39
CA LEU A 351 -1.08 11.30 21.92
C LEU A 351 -0.63 12.58 22.64
N ASP A 352 -0.18 12.48 23.88
CA ASP A 352 0.29 13.61 24.69
C ASP A 352 1.81 13.80 24.67
N LYS A 353 2.53 12.99 23.87
CA LYS A 353 3.99 13.12 23.71
C LYS A 353 4.33 14.14 22.62
N PRO A 354 5.52 14.74 22.67
CA PRO A 354 6.03 15.56 21.58
C PRO A 354 6.00 14.81 20.24
N ALA A 355 5.58 15.49 19.19
CA ALA A 355 5.46 14.93 17.86
C ALA A 355 6.17 15.78 16.81
N ALA A 356 6.64 15.15 15.74
CA ALA A 356 7.04 15.86 14.53
C ALA A 356 5.84 16.60 13.92
N PRO A 357 6.07 17.69 13.14
CA PRO A 357 5.00 18.34 12.38
C PRO A 357 4.16 17.33 11.60
N MET A 358 2.83 17.36 11.82
CA MET A 358 1.92 16.37 11.26
C MET A 358 0.78 17.02 10.48
N LEU A 359 0.46 16.44 9.32
CA LEU A 359 -0.76 16.69 8.57
C LEU A 359 -1.66 15.45 8.64
N ALA A 360 -2.86 15.60 9.19
CA ALA A 360 -3.89 14.57 9.18
C ALA A 360 -4.93 14.86 8.10
N VAL A 361 -5.25 13.86 7.27
CA VAL A 361 -6.16 14.02 6.12
C VAL A 361 -7.12 12.85 6.02
N ASN A 362 -8.43 13.13 6.00
CA ASN A 362 -9.42 12.10 5.68
C ASN A 362 -10.75 12.70 5.19
N GLY A 363 -11.64 11.85 4.70
CA GLY A 363 -13.04 12.19 4.43
C GLY A 363 -13.95 11.87 5.62
N ALA A 364 -14.95 12.72 5.84
CA ALA A 364 -15.89 12.54 6.95
C ALA A 364 -16.83 11.32 6.75
N LYS A 365 -16.95 10.84 5.50
CA LYS A 365 -17.77 9.67 5.13
C LYS A 365 -16.91 8.43 4.83
N ASP A 366 -15.74 8.33 5.45
CA ASP A 366 -14.88 7.16 5.31
C ASP A 366 -15.59 5.91 5.91
N PRO A 367 -15.84 4.86 5.11
CA PRO A 367 -16.54 3.68 5.59
C PRO A 367 -15.63 2.70 6.38
N TRP A 368 -14.32 2.86 6.32
CA TRP A 368 -13.37 1.90 6.92
C TRP A 368 -12.59 2.46 8.09
N ILE A 369 -12.24 3.73 8.04
CA ILE A 369 -11.50 4.42 9.10
C ILE A 369 -12.38 5.57 9.61
N THR A 370 -12.83 5.48 10.86
CA THR A 370 -13.70 6.52 11.40
C THR A 370 -13.01 7.88 11.45
N ILE A 371 -13.75 8.92 11.07
CA ILE A 371 -13.23 10.31 11.13
C ILE A 371 -12.85 10.73 12.56
N GLN A 372 -13.39 10.06 13.58
CA GLN A 372 -13.03 10.29 14.98
C GLN A 372 -11.55 10.02 15.24
N ASP A 373 -10.92 9.14 14.43
CA ASP A 373 -9.48 8.88 14.50
C ASP A 373 -8.64 10.09 14.10
N LEU A 374 -9.11 10.89 13.13
CA LEU A 374 -8.47 12.15 12.80
C LEU A 374 -8.71 13.19 13.92
N TYR A 375 -9.92 13.28 14.45
CA TYR A 375 -10.25 14.27 15.47
C TYR A 375 -9.47 14.04 16.76
N ILE A 376 -9.29 12.80 17.21
CA ILE A 376 -8.52 12.52 18.42
C ILE A 376 -7.04 12.96 18.30
N LEU A 377 -6.47 12.95 17.09
CA LEU A 377 -5.13 13.52 16.87
C LEU A 377 -5.10 15.04 17.06
N LEU A 378 -6.17 15.73 16.65
CA LEU A 378 -6.27 17.20 16.77
C LEU A 378 -6.58 17.65 18.19
N GLU A 379 -7.30 16.84 18.95
CA GLU A 379 -7.74 17.13 20.31
C GLU A 379 -6.64 16.94 21.37
N ASN A 380 -5.54 16.26 21.01
CA ASN A 380 -4.49 15.87 21.96
C ASN A 380 -3.11 16.31 21.52
N GLY A 381 -2.27 16.65 22.51
CA GLY A 381 -0.86 17.00 22.33
C GLY A 381 -0.63 18.29 21.53
N GLU A 382 0.48 18.34 20.80
CA GLU A 382 0.88 19.52 20.02
C GLU A 382 -0.04 19.81 18.84
N VAL A 383 -0.09 21.07 18.40
CA VAL A 383 -0.89 21.54 17.27
C VAL A 383 -0.51 20.82 15.97
N LYS A 384 -1.51 20.31 15.30
CA LYS A 384 -1.37 19.59 14.02
C LYS A 384 -2.16 20.29 12.91
N SER A 385 -1.71 20.14 11.67
CA SER A 385 -2.48 20.54 10.50
C SER A 385 -3.49 19.45 10.14
N ALA A 386 -4.67 19.84 9.64
CA ALA A 386 -5.64 18.86 9.14
C ALA A 386 -6.37 19.32 7.88
N ARG A 387 -6.80 18.35 7.07
CA ARG A 387 -7.77 18.56 6.01
C ARG A 387 -8.86 17.49 6.07
N VAL A 388 -10.06 17.90 6.43
CA VAL A 388 -11.26 17.06 6.39
C VAL A 388 -12.06 17.41 5.12
N TYR A 389 -12.51 16.37 4.42
CA TYR A 389 -13.43 16.50 3.28
C TYR A 389 -14.83 16.05 3.74
N PRO A 390 -15.81 16.99 3.94
CA PRO A 390 -17.10 16.66 4.52
C PRO A 390 -17.89 15.61 3.72
N GLU A 391 -17.80 15.66 2.39
CA GLU A 391 -18.46 14.71 1.48
C GLU A 391 -17.52 13.60 1.00
N GLY A 392 -16.24 13.63 1.40
CA GLY A 392 -15.23 12.67 1.00
C GLY A 392 -15.37 11.33 1.72
N GLY A 393 -15.09 10.26 1.00
CA GLY A 393 -14.90 8.91 1.57
C GLY A 393 -13.46 8.68 2.03
N HIS A 394 -13.03 7.44 1.98
CA HIS A 394 -11.71 7.02 2.42
C HIS A 394 -10.57 7.83 1.79
N MET A 395 -9.70 8.38 2.62
CA MET A 395 -8.58 9.26 2.26
C MET A 395 -8.98 10.60 1.60
N GLY A 396 -10.25 11.00 1.64
CA GLY A 396 -10.72 12.35 1.28
C GLY A 396 -11.04 12.57 -0.19
N GLY A 397 -10.59 13.67 -0.79
CA GLY A 397 -11.06 14.22 -2.08
C GLY A 397 -10.28 13.79 -3.33
N GLY A 398 -9.71 12.58 -3.39
CA GLY A 398 -9.06 12.07 -4.62
C GLY A 398 -7.79 12.85 -5.02
N ALA A 399 -7.67 13.21 -6.30
CA ALA A 399 -6.46 13.85 -6.85
C ALA A 399 -6.10 15.20 -6.18
N GLU A 400 -7.09 15.93 -5.69
CA GLU A 400 -6.84 17.20 -4.97
C GLU A 400 -6.16 16.98 -3.63
N THR A 401 -6.50 15.89 -2.95
CA THR A 401 -5.83 15.51 -1.71
C THR A 401 -4.36 15.22 -1.96
N GLY A 402 -4.02 14.51 -3.04
CA GLY A 402 -2.63 14.25 -3.41
C GLY A 402 -1.83 15.54 -3.61
N LYS A 403 -2.38 16.52 -4.33
CA LYS A 403 -1.74 17.84 -4.54
C LYS A 403 -1.49 18.57 -3.22
N LEU A 404 -2.48 18.56 -2.32
CA LEU A 404 -2.36 19.20 -1.00
C LEU A 404 -1.26 18.55 -0.17
N VAL A 405 -1.24 17.22 -0.11
CA VAL A 405 -0.22 16.45 0.62
C VAL A 405 1.18 16.73 0.08
N MET A 406 1.37 16.73 -1.25
CA MET A 406 2.67 17.03 -1.87
C MET A 406 3.10 18.46 -1.60
N ALA A 407 2.20 19.45 -1.70
CA ALA A 407 2.52 20.84 -1.38
C ALA A 407 2.95 21.02 0.07
N TRP A 408 2.25 20.37 1.01
CA TRP A 408 2.58 20.43 2.43
C TRP A 408 3.93 19.77 2.75
N LEU A 409 4.17 18.54 2.24
CA LEU A 409 5.46 17.85 2.40
C LEU A 409 6.61 18.70 1.87
N LYS A 410 6.47 19.25 0.66
CA LYS A 410 7.48 20.12 0.06
C LYS A 410 7.76 21.34 0.94
N ALA A 411 6.71 22.00 1.44
CA ALA A 411 6.87 23.19 2.30
C ALA A 411 7.59 22.86 3.63
N GLN A 412 7.34 21.70 4.23
CA GLN A 412 8.01 21.29 5.47
C GLN A 412 9.47 20.87 5.23
N LEU A 413 9.75 20.18 4.13
CA LEU A 413 11.07 19.62 3.83
C LEU A 413 11.99 20.59 3.06
N SER A 414 11.52 21.78 2.69
CA SER A 414 12.33 22.84 2.06
C SER A 414 12.96 23.82 3.07
N ARG A 415 12.63 23.67 4.34
CA ARG A 415 13.10 24.53 5.44
C ARG A 415 14.44 24.10 6.02
#